data_38e7970b689612d94df4071ba36469ce
#
_entry.id   38e7970b689612d94df4071ba36469ce
#
_cell.length_a   1.000
_cell.length_b   1.000
_cell.length_c   1.000
_cell.angle_alpha   90.00
_cell.angle_beta   90.00
_cell.angle_gamma   90.00
#
_symmetry.space_group_name_H-M   'P 1'
#
loop_
_entity.id
_entity.type
_entity.pdbx_description
1 polymer ?
#
loop_
_entity_poly.entity_id
_entity_poly.type
_entity_poly.pdbx_seq_one_letter_code
_entity_poly.pdbx_strand_id
1 'polypeptide(L)'
;MSDGESAVSEVASEPDSAVLADTESKSPVIDATGLSHAFGDVVVLDDLSLTVEPGEIVALVGPNGSGKTTLLQFLSKVRAPNAGTVTVGAGDRTRVGYLPQRPEFREGFTVADTLRFYTQFVEEDVDVGTTLDRVGLSEAADRRVEALSGGMTRLLGLGRALVGDPNVVVLDEPASGLDPGMVERLFEIVAELAAEGTAVVLSSHNLGPVERTADRVVVLDGGRFVATGSPQELVESAGATDLQTAFGTLVSTEEVDGR
;
A
#
# COMPACT_ATOMS: atom_id res chain seq x y z
N MET A 1 67.37 -39.42 40.19
CA MET A 1 67.55 -37.98 40.21
C MET A 1 67.05 -37.46 38.94
N SER A 2 66.07 -36.76 39.05
CA SER A 2 65.51 -35.56 38.48
C SER A 2 64.35 -35.78 37.54
N ASP A 3 63.23 -35.61 38.05
CA ASP A 3 62.07 -34.73 37.87
C ASP A 3 61.78 -34.36 36.43
N GLY A 4 60.70 -34.93 35.92
CA GLY A 4 60.02 -34.58 34.69
C GLY A 4 58.67 -33.95 35.00
N GLU A 5 58.57 -32.65 34.81
CA GLU A 5 57.37 -31.84 35.01
C GLU A 5 56.46 -31.96 33.82
N SER A 6 55.25 -32.41 34.12
CA SER A 6 54.18 -32.59 33.12
C SER A 6 53.47 -31.24 32.90
N ALA A 7 53.59 -30.67 31.71
CA ALA A 7 52.81 -29.49 31.30
C ALA A 7 51.48 -29.94 30.72
N VAL A 8 50.41 -29.62 31.46
CA VAL A 8 49.02 -29.79 31.03
C VAL A 8 48.69 -28.66 30.07
N SER A 9 48.46 -29.01 28.79
CA SER A 9 47.95 -28.09 27.78
C SER A 9 46.44 -27.88 27.96
N GLU A 10 46.08 -26.70 28.38
CA GLU A 10 44.71 -26.22 28.52
C GLU A 10 44.19 -25.84 27.13
N VAL A 11 43.27 -26.64 26.59
CA VAL A 11 42.56 -26.35 25.36
C VAL A 11 41.45 -25.36 25.65
N ALA A 12 41.69 -24.09 25.37
CA ALA A 12 40.67 -23.06 25.37
C ALA A 12 39.70 -23.31 24.19
N SER A 13 38.49 -23.72 24.52
CA SER A 13 37.39 -23.76 23.59
C SER A 13 36.90 -22.33 23.26
N GLU A 14 37.12 -21.89 22.03
CA GLU A 14 36.51 -20.67 21.50
C GLU A 14 34.99 -20.79 21.52
N PRO A 15 34.25 -19.73 21.94
CA PRO A 15 32.81 -19.76 21.84
C PRO A 15 32.38 -19.66 20.39
N ASP A 16 31.53 -20.61 20.01
CA ASP A 16 30.80 -20.69 18.76
C ASP A 16 30.15 -19.34 18.43
N SER A 17 30.68 -18.68 17.41
CA SER A 17 30.15 -17.42 16.93
C SER A 17 28.81 -17.71 16.26
N ALA A 18 27.74 -17.55 17.06
CA ALA A 18 26.38 -17.59 16.57
C ALA A 18 26.25 -16.61 15.40
N VAL A 19 26.00 -17.15 14.23
CA VAL A 19 25.63 -16.42 13.01
C VAL A 19 24.36 -15.63 13.32
N LEU A 20 24.56 -14.37 13.70
CA LEU A 20 23.47 -13.40 13.65
C LEU A 20 23.11 -13.26 12.17
N ALA A 21 21.99 -13.82 11.78
CA ALA A 21 21.39 -13.54 10.50
C ALA A 21 21.16 -12.03 10.44
N ASP A 22 21.97 -11.33 9.66
CA ASP A 22 21.72 -9.96 9.26
C ASP A 22 20.38 -9.95 8.53
N THR A 23 19.32 -9.64 9.26
CA THR A 23 18.08 -9.16 8.66
C THR A 23 18.44 -7.78 8.11
N GLU A 24 18.86 -7.69 6.86
CA GLU A 24 19.01 -6.42 6.15
C GLU A 24 17.68 -5.69 6.28
N SER A 25 17.60 -4.75 7.20
CA SER A 25 16.48 -3.83 7.31
C SER A 25 16.46 -3.03 6.01
N LYS A 26 15.56 -3.41 5.10
CA LYS A 26 15.32 -2.65 3.87
C LYS A 26 14.90 -1.24 4.29
N SER A 27 15.51 -0.23 3.70
CA SER A 27 15.08 1.14 3.94
C SER A 27 13.64 1.32 3.43
N PRO A 28 12.74 1.92 4.23
CA PRO A 28 11.36 2.09 3.82
C PRO A 28 11.25 2.89 2.51
N VAL A 29 10.33 2.50 1.65
CA VAL A 29 10.06 3.21 0.39
C VAL A 29 9.08 4.36 0.60
N ILE A 30 8.28 4.32 1.67
CA ILE A 30 7.51 5.46 2.19
C ILE A 30 7.91 5.67 3.65
N ASP A 31 8.26 6.90 4.00
CA ASP A 31 8.44 7.36 5.37
C ASP A 31 7.60 8.63 5.58
N ALA A 32 6.54 8.49 6.33
CA ALA A 32 5.61 9.56 6.70
C ALA A 32 5.67 9.77 8.20
N THR A 33 6.00 10.98 8.65
CA THR A 33 6.22 11.29 10.06
C THR A 33 5.45 12.51 10.50
N GLY A 34 4.66 12.39 11.57
CA GLY A 34 3.96 13.49 12.24
C GLY A 34 2.92 14.19 11.37
N LEU A 35 2.23 13.45 10.48
CA LEU A 35 1.29 14.03 9.53
C LEU A 35 0.05 14.57 10.23
N SER A 36 -0.18 15.87 10.10
CA SER A 36 -1.40 16.52 10.57
C SER A 36 -2.01 17.37 9.47
N HIS A 37 -3.34 17.37 9.37
CA HIS A 37 -4.07 18.16 8.39
C HIS A 37 -5.46 18.53 8.85
N ALA A 38 -5.85 19.78 8.56
CA ALA A 38 -7.20 20.29 8.79
C ALA A 38 -7.73 21.01 7.53
N PHE A 39 -9.02 20.93 7.31
CA PHE A 39 -9.76 21.73 6.33
C PHE A 39 -10.55 22.81 7.09
N GLY A 40 -10.06 24.04 7.07
CA GLY A 40 -10.59 25.10 7.94
C GLY A 40 -10.41 24.70 9.42
N ASP A 41 -11.48 24.64 10.17
CA ASP A 41 -11.47 24.27 11.60
C ASP A 41 -11.62 22.76 11.86
N VAL A 42 -11.78 21.96 10.81
CA VAL A 42 -11.99 20.50 10.94
C VAL A 42 -10.67 19.77 10.81
N VAL A 43 -10.17 19.21 11.89
CA VAL A 43 -9.01 18.31 11.89
C VAL A 43 -9.41 16.98 11.27
N VAL A 44 -8.67 16.55 10.24
CA VAL A 44 -8.92 15.30 9.51
C VAL A 44 -7.84 14.26 9.80
N LEU A 45 -6.60 14.68 10.01
CA LEU A 45 -5.50 13.83 10.43
C LEU A 45 -4.74 14.51 11.56
N ASP A 46 -4.36 13.73 12.58
CA ASP A 46 -3.73 14.23 13.79
C ASP A 46 -2.52 13.35 14.18
N ASP A 47 -1.32 13.86 13.91
CA ASP A 47 -0.01 13.28 14.26
C ASP A 47 0.19 11.82 13.80
N LEU A 48 -0.07 11.53 12.53
CA LEU A 48 0.08 10.18 11.96
C LEU A 48 1.52 9.93 11.48
N SER A 49 2.04 8.74 11.78
CA SER A 49 3.32 8.27 11.24
C SER A 49 3.16 6.86 10.65
N LEU A 50 3.71 6.66 9.45
CA LEU A 50 3.60 5.41 8.69
C LEU A 50 4.85 5.20 7.85
N THR A 51 5.45 4.03 7.98
CA THR A 51 6.49 3.55 7.07
C THR A 51 5.94 2.43 6.19
N VAL A 52 6.45 2.28 4.96
CA VAL A 52 6.10 1.16 4.07
C VAL A 52 7.38 0.65 3.44
N GLU A 53 7.56 -0.67 3.49
CA GLU A 53 8.72 -1.35 2.92
C GLU A 53 8.51 -1.70 1.43
N PRO A 54 9.59 -1.87 0.64
CA PRO A 54 9.48 -2.35 -0.73
C PRO A 54 8.80 -3.73 -0.79
N GLY A 55 7.78 -3.88 -1.64
CA GLY A 55 7.02 -5.11 -1.79
C GLY A 55 5.98 -5.35 -0.70
N GLU A 56 5.76 -4.40 0.21
CA GLU A 56 4.74 -4.50 1.24
C GLU A 56 3.38 -4.03 0.73
N ILE A 57 2.33 -4.77 1.08
CA ILE A 57 0.92 -4.39 0.85
C ILE A 57 0.33 -3.88 2.17
N VAL A 58 0.11 -2.57 2.26
CA VAL A 58 -0.53 -1.92 3.41
C VAL A 58 -1.96 -1.52 3.07
N ALA A 59 -2.94 -2.04 3.82
CA ALA A 59 -4.33 -1.68 3.67
C ALA A 59 -4.77 -0.68 4.75
N LEU A 60 -5.28 0.48 4.33
CA LEU A 60 -5.93 1.46 5.19
C LEU A 60 -7.43 1.16 5.27
N VAL A 61 -7.91 0.84 6.45
CA VAL A 61 -9.33 0.59 6.71
C VAL A 61 -9.86 1.60 7.73
N GLY A 62 -11.14 1.88 7.70
CA GLY A 62 -11.74 2.86 8.61
C GLY A 62 -13.10 3.33 8.10
N PRO A 63 -13.92 3.97 8.94
CA PRO A 63 -15.21 4.51 8.54
C PRO A 63 -15.09 5.62 7.49
N ASN A 64 -16.21 5.98 6.88
CA ASN A 64 -16.26 7.12 5.96
C ASN A 64 -15.92 8.41 6.71
N GLY A 65 -15.08 9.25 6.12
CA GLY A 65 -14.66 10.50 6.76
C GLY A 65 -13.49 10.38 7.73
N SER A 66 -12.94 9.17 7.96
CA SER A 66 -11.80 8.99 8.87
C SER A 66 -10.46 9.60 8.38
N GLY A 67 -10.39 10.05 7.12
CA GLY A 67 -9.19 10.67 6.57
C GLY A 67 -8.37 9.81 5.59
N LYS A 68 -8.82 8.58 5.25
CA LYS A 68 -8.08 7.65 4.35
C LYS A 68 -7.65 8.30 3.03
N THR A 69 -8.59 8.87 2.29
CA THR A 69 -8.29 9.57 1.02
C THR A 69 -7.28 10.70 1.21
N THR A 70 -7.39 11.47 2.30
CA THR A 70 -6.45 12.56 2.61
C THR A 70 -5.05 12.03 2.86
N LEU A 71 -4.92 10.96 3.64
CA LEU A 71 -3.64 10.30 3.89
C LEU A 71 -3.05 9.75 2.58
N LEU A 72 -3.83 9.02 1.78
CA LEU A 72 -3.37 8.50 0.48
C LEU A 72 -2.90 9.62 -0.47
N GLN A 73 -3.56 10.79 -0.48
CA GLN A 73 -3.13 11.95 -1.26
C GLN A 73 -1.77 12.50 -0.79
N PHE A 74 -1.44 12.41 0.51
CA PHE A 74 -0.13 12.78 1.01
C PHE A 74 0.94 11.76 0.62
N LEU A 75 0.65 10.47 0.80
CA LEU A 75 1.56 9.38 0.42
C LEU A 75 1.85 9.37 -1.08
N SER A 76 0.87 9.73 -1.93
CA SER A 76 1.03 9.85 -3.37
C SER A 76 1.62 11.20 -3.83
N LYS A 77 1.98 12.12 -2.91
CA LYS A 77 2.48 13.47 -3.23
C LYS A 77 1.50 14.36 -4.03
N VAL A 78 0.24 13.96 -4.15
CA VAL A 78 -0.81 14.78 -4.81
C VAL A 78 -1.15 16.01 -3.97
N ARG A 79 -1.01 15.89 -2.65
CA ARG A 79 -1.26 16.99 -1.69
C ARG A 79 -0.17 17.00 -0.63
N ALA A 80 0.10 18.18 -0.04
CA ALA A 80 0.96 18.31 1.13
C ALA A 80 0.14 18.42 2.42
N PRO A 81 0.61 17.84 3.55
CA PRO A 81 0.00 18.02 4.87
C PRO A 81 0.24 19.45 5.41
N ASN A 82 -0.51 19.85 6.45
CA ASN A 82 -0.24 21.11 7.14
C ASN A 82 1.00 21.01 8.05
N ALA A 83 1.26 19.83 8.61
CA ALA A 83 2.45 19.54 9.40
C ALA A 83 2.92 18.09 9.14
N GLY A 84 4.17 17.82 9.50
CA GLY A 84 4.84 16.54 9.23
C GLY A 84 5.49 16.48 7.86
N THR A 85 6.10 15.34 7.57
CA THR A 85 6.83 15.10 6.32
C THR A 85 6.46 13.77 5.72
N VAL A 86 6.48 13.68 4.38
CA VAL A 86 6.39 12.42 3.66
C VAL A 86 7.59 12.32 2.74
N THR A 87 8.40 11.30 2.93
CA THR A 87 9.45 10.91 1.98
C THR A 87 8.99 9.69 1.24
N VAL A 88 9.12 9.68 -0.08
CA VAL A 88 8.80 8.53 -0.91
C VAL A 88 10.02 8.21 -1.75
N GLY A 89 10.51 6.96 -1.58
CA GLY A 89 11.66 6.38 -2.26
C GLY A 89 13.02 6.79 -1.72
N ALA A 90 13.99 5.94 -1.99
CA ALA A 90 15.39 6.13 -1.66
C ALA A 90 16.19 6.56 -2.91
N GLY A 91 15.88 7.73 -3.52
CA GLY A 91 16.66 8.23 -4.65
C GLY A 91 15.89 9.09 -5.66
N ASP A 92 16.61 9.68 -6.61
CA ASP A 92 16.10 10.62 -7.61
C ASP A 92 15.06 10.04 -8.61
N ARG A 93 14.79 8.74 -8.59
CA ARG A 93 13.93 8.04 -9.56
C ARG A 93 12.72 7.35 -8.96
N THR A 94 12.28 7.74 -7.77
CA THR A 94 11.08 7.13 -7.19
C THR A 94 9.85 7.63 -7.90
N ARG A 95 9.09 6.68 -8.43
CA ARG A 95 7.81 6.94 -9.09
C ARG A 95 6.69 6.43 -8.22
N VAL A 96 5.63 7.23 -8.16
CA VAL A 96 4.41 6.90 -7.44
C VAL A 96 3.26 6.83 -8.43
N GLY A 97 2.67 5.66 -8.56
CA GLY A 97 1.40 5.49 -9.25
C GLY A 97 0.24 5.81 -8.31
N TYR A 98 -0.75 6.57 -8.77
CA TYR A 98 -1.92 6.90 -7.96
C TYR A 98 -3.23 6.63 -8.71
N LEU A 99 -4.09 5.81 -8.11
CA LEU A 99 -5.47 5.61 -8.51
C LEU A 99 -6.40 6.33 -7.53
N PRO A 100 -7.02 7.45 -7.92
CA PRO A 100 -8.02 8.12 -7.09
C PRO A 100 -9.33 7.34 -7.05
N GLN A 101 -10.14 7.60 -6.02
CA GLN A 101 -11.46 6.97 -5.85
C GLN A 101 -12.37 7.13 -7.08
N ARG A 102 -12.25 8.23 -7.83
CA ARG A 102 -12.97 8.48 -9.08
C ARG A 102 -11.98 8.91 -10.15
N PRO A 103 -11.46 7.97 -10.95
CA PRO A 103 -10.59 8.31 -12.05
C PRO A 103 -11.39 8.95 -13.18
N GLU A 104 -10.88 10.07 -13.69
CA GLU A 104 -11.44 10.78 -14.82
C GLU A 104 -10.46 10.74 -15.99
N PHE A 105 -10.98 10.65 -17.20
CA PHE A 105 -10.21 10.58 -18.42
C PHE A 105 -10.73 11.58 -19.44
N ARG A 106 -9.86 11.93 -20.38
CA ARG A 106 -10.20 12.86 -21.47
C ARG A 106 -11.18 12.21 -22.43
N GLU A 107 -12.32 12.85 -22.63
CA GLU A 107 -13.31 12.44 -23.62
C GLU A 107 -12.71 12.40 -25.05
N GLY A 108 -13.19 11.46 -25.85
CA GLY A 108 -12.76 11.27 -27.24
C GLY A 108 -11.51 10.38 -27.37
N PHE A 109 -10.79 10.09 -26.28
CA PHE A 109 -9.67 9.14 -26.30
C PHE A 109 -10.17 7.70 -26.25
N THR A 110 -9.42 6.78 -26.89
CA THR A 110 -9.57 5.36 -26.64
C THR A 110 -8.82 4.98 -25.36
N VAL A 111 -9.05 3.75 -24.88
CA VAL A 111 -8.32 3.17 -23.75
C VAL A 111 -6.81 3.19 -24.03
N ALA A 112 -6.40 2.73 -25.22
CA ALA A 112 -5.00 2.74 -25.62
C ALA A 112 -4.42 4.15 -25.78
N ASP A 113 -5.19 5.11 -26.36
CA ASP A 113 -4.74 6.50 -26.48
C ASP A 113 -4.53 7.14 -25.11
N THR A 114 -5.39 6.81 -24.14
CA THR A 114 -5.26 7.28 -22.76
C THR A 114 -3.94 6.85 -22.17
N LEU A 115 -3.59 5.56 -22.23
CA LEU A 115 -2.31 5.08 -21.71
C LEU A 115 -1.12 5.66 -22.47
N ARG A 116 -1.16 5.69 -23.82
CA ARG A 116 -0.11 6.33 -24.64
C ARG A 116 0.13 7.79 -24.26
N PHE A 117 -0.92 8.52 -23.90
CA PHE A 117 -0.76 9.90 -23.43
C PHE A 117 0.10 9.96 -22.17
N TYR A 118 -0.11 9.04 -21.22
CA TYR A 118 0.65 9.04 -19.96
C TYR A 118 2.09 8.51 -20.13
N THR A 119 2.37 7.65 -21.12
CA THR A 119 3.76 7.23 -21.38
C THR A 119 4.68 8.38 -21.78
N GLN A 120 4.13 9.49 -22.26
CA GLN A 120 4.93 10.68 -22.60
C GLN A 120 5.53 11.40 -21.40
N PHE A 121 5.10 11.08 -20.18
CA PHE A 121 5.59 11.69 -18.94
C PHE A 121 6.61 10.80 -18.20
N VAL A 122 6.96 9.66 -18.76
CA VAL A 122 7.98 8.75 -18.25
C VAL A 122 9.13 8.62 -19.25
N GLU A 123 10.32 8.36 -18.75
CA GLU A 123 11.53 8.28 -19.61
C GLU A 123 11.68 6.92 -20.30
N GLU A 124 11.06 5.88 -19.70
CA GLU A 124 11.13 4.52 -20.20
C GLU A 124 10.19 4.30 -21.38
N ASP A 125 10.60 3.42 -22.28
CA ASP A 125 9.73 2.93 -23.36
C ASP A 125 8.72 1.94 -22.77
N VAL A 126 7.49 2.40 -22.57
CA VAL A 126 6.40 1.62 -21.98
C VAL A 126 5.57 0.98 -23.07
N ASP A 127 5.50 -0.34 -23.08
CA ASP A 127 4.57 -1.06 -23.92
C ASP A 127 3.14 -0.98 -23.35
N VAL A 128 2.31 -0.19 -24.01
CA VAL A 128 0.88 -0.02 -23.67
C VAL A 128 0.13 -1.35 -23.75
N GLY A 129 0.51 -2.25 -24.68
CA GLY A 129 -0.12 -3.57 -24.80
C GLY A 129 0.06 -4.39 -23.53
N THR A 130 1.27 -4.47 -23.00
CA THR A 130 1.57 -5.16 -21.74
C THR A 130 0.77 -4.58 -20.57
N THR A 131 0.66 -3.25 -20.48
CA THR A 131 -0.15 -2.61 -19.43
C THR A 131 -1.62 -2.96 -19.56
N LEU A 132 -2.16 -2.98 -20.79
CA LEU A 132 -3.56 -3.35 -21.05
C LEU A 132 -3.85 -4.81 -20.72
N ASP A 133 -2.92 -5.71 -21.06
CA ASP A 133 -3.02 -7.14 -20.71
C ASP A 133 -3.04 -7.33 -19.20
N ARG A 134 -2.15 -6.65 -18.48
CA ARG A 134 -2.05 -6.72 -17.02
C ARG A 134 -3.36 -6.32 -16.35
N VAL A 135 -4.01 -5.25 -16.80
CA VAL A 135 -5.28 -4.78 -16.21
C VAL A 135 -6.52 -5.39 -16.87
N GLY A 136 -6.37 -6.30 -17.83
CA GLY A 136 -7.49 -7.01 -18.49
C GLY A 136 -8.31 -6.14 -19.44
N LEU A 137 -7.69 -5.16 -20.10
CA LEU A 137 -8.38 -4.24 -21.02
C LEU A 137 -7.93 -4.35 -22.48
N SER A 138 -7.17 -5.39 -22.87
CA SER A 138 -6.65 -5.57 -24.22
C SER A 138 -7.75 -5.61 -25.27
N GLU A 139 -8.86 -6.32 -25.03
CA GLU A 139 -10.01 -6.36 -25.93
C GLU A 139 -10.77 -5.01 -26.04
N ALA A 140 -10.53 -4.12 -25.10
CA ALA A 140 -11.16 -2.80 -25.07
C ALA A 140 -10.22 -1.68 -25.54
N ALA A 141 -9.02 -1.99 -26.05
CA ALA A 141 -7.97 -1.03 -26.39
C ALA A 141 -8.49 0.11 -27.29
N ASP A 142 -9.30 -0.21 -28.28
CA ASP A 142 -9.87 0.76 -29.25
C ASP A 142 -11.21 1.34 -28.80
N ARG A 143 -11.74 0.91 -27.63
CA ARG A 143 -12.99 1.45 -27.10
C ARG A 143 -12.77 2.85 -26.55
N ARG A 144 -13.71 3.76 -26.81
CA ARG A 144 -13.66 5.11 -26.25
C ARG A 144 -13.92 5.08 -24.73
N VAL A 145 -13.27 5.96 -23.99
CA VAL A 145 -13.36 6.01 -22.53
C VAL A 145 -14.79 6.24 -22.03
N GLU A 146 -15.61 6.99 -22.77
CA GLU A 146 -17.01 7.27 -22.46
C GLU A 146 -17.92 6.03 -22.59
N ALA A 147 -17.46 5.03 -23.33
CA ALA A 147 -18.19 3.77 -23.54
C ALA A 147 -17.78 2.66 -22.54
N LEU A 148 -16.90 2.98 -21.59
CA LEU A 148 -16.47 2.03 -20.55
C LEU A 148 -17.53 1.89 -19.46
N SER A 149 -17.63 0.68 -18.89
CA SER A 149 -18.33 0.49 -17.63
C SER A 149 -17.52 1.14 -16.48
N GLY A 150 -18.17 1.39 -15.33
CA GLY A 150 -17.48 1.92 -14.16
C GLY A 150 -16.28 1.05 -13.72
N GLY A 151 -16.42 -0.28 -13.80
CA GLY A 151 -15.34 -1.21 -13.52
C GLY A 151 -14.18 -1.08 -14.51
N MET A 152 -14.47 -1.02 -15.82
CA MET A 152 -13.44 -0.82 -16.85
C MET A 152 -12.74 0.53 -16.69
N THR A 153 -13.47 1.59 -16.35
CA THR A 153 -12.90 2.91 -16.06
C THR A 153 -11.91 2.83 -14.90
N ARG A 154 -12.22 2.04 -13.87
CA ARG A 154 -11.33 1.83 -12.71
C ARG A 154 -10.09 1.04 -13.09
N LEU A 155 -10.24 -0.05 -13.86
CA LEU A 155 -9.10 -0.82 -14.38
C LEU A 155 -8.20 0.03 -15.28
N LEU A 156 -8.77 0.92 -16.11
CA LEU A 156 -7.98 1.91 -16.87
C LEU A 156 -7.23 2.87 -15.94
N GLY A 157 -7.85 3.28 -14.82
CA GLY A 157 -7.20 4.08 -13.78
C GLY A 157 -6.03 3.36 -13.14
N LEU A 158 -6.18 2.07 -12.88
CA LEU A 158 -5.09 1.22 -12.40
C LEU A 158 -3.98 1.14 -13.46
N GLY A 159 -4.31 0.84 -14.72
CA GLY A 159 -3.34 0.82 -15.82
C GLY A 159 -2.55 2.12 -15.93
N ARG A 160 -3.23 3.27 -15.82
CA ARG A 160 -2.56 4.58 -15.76
C ARG A 160 -1.60 4.71 -14.57
N ALA A 161 -1.99 4.23 -13.39
CA ALA A 161 -1.14 4.27 -12.21
C ALA A 161 0.11 3.39 -12.36
N LEU A 162 0.06 2.36 -13.20
CA LEU A 162 1.18 1.44 -13.46
C LEU A 162 2.12 1.90 -14.58
N VAL A 163 1.78 2.94 -15.34
CA VAL A 163 2.64 3.46 -16.42
C VAL A 163 4.00 3.87 -15.86
N GLY A 164 5.06 3.31 -16.42
CA GLY A 164 6.45 3.61 -16.05
C GLY A 164 6.96 2.84 -14.82
N ASP A 165 6.37 1.70 -14.51
CA ASP A 165 6.80 0.76 -13.47
C ASP A 165 7.13 1.46 -12.14
N PRO A 166 6.10 1.99 -11.43
CA PRO A 166 6.30 2.74 -10.20
C PRO A 166 6.81 1.83 -9.07
N ASN A 167 7.67 2.38 -8.20
CA ASN A 167 8.15 1.69 -6.99
C ASN A 167 7.06 1.66 -5.89
N VAL A 168 6.11 2.57 -5.98
CA VAL A 168 4.99 2.71 -5.04
C VAL A 168 3.71 2.89 -5.81
N VAL A 169 2.68 2.16 -5.44
CA VAL A 169 1.32 2.30 -5.97
C VAL A 169 0.36 2.61 -4.83
N VAL A 170 -0.36 3.72 -4.96
CA VAL A 170 -1.35 4.18 -3.98
C VAL A 170 -2.73 4.09 -4.60
N LEU A 171 -3.64 3.34 -3.98
CA LEU A 171 -4.96 3.02 -4.54
C LEU A 171 -6.07 3.45 -3.58
N ASP A 172 -6.89 4.42 -3.99
CA ASP A 172 -8.01 4.88 -3.17
C ASP A 172 -9.30 4.17 -3.56
N GLU A 173 -9.78 3.27 -2.69
CA GLU A 173 -10.97 2.43 -2.88
C GLU A 173 -10.98 1.70 -4.25
N PRO A 174 -9.90 0.97 -4.62
CA PRO A 174 -9.73 0.43 -5.97
C PRO A 174 -10.81 -0.57 -6.38
N ALA A 175 -11.41 -1.28 -5.43
CA ALA A 175 -12.44 -2.30 -5.65
C ALA A 175 -13.87 -1.76 -5.66
N SER A 176 -14.08 -0.48 -5.36
CA SER A 176 -15.43 0.09 -5.28
C SER A 176 -16.16 0.06 -6.63
N GLY A 177 -17.34 -0.56 -6.67
CA GLY A 177 -18.18 -0.65 -7.88
C GLY A 177 -17.71 -1.72 -8.89
N LEU A 178 -16.76 -2.57 -8.54
CA LEU A 178 -16.36 -3.74 -9.32
C LEU A 178 -17.30 -4.92 -9.02
N ASP A 179 -17.52 -5.77 -10.02
CA ASP A 179 -18.11 -7.09 -9.78
C ASP A 179 -17.10 -8.02 -9.07
N PRO A 180 -17.56 -9.14 -8.48
CA PRO A 180 -16.67 -10.03 -7.72
C PRO A 180 -15.46 -10.55 -8.49
N GLY A 181 -15.61 -10.87 -9.78
CA GLY A 181 -14.50 -11.35 -10.60
C GLY A 181 -13.46 -10.27 -10.87
N MET A 182 -13.89 -9.03 -11.09
CA MET A 182 -12.98 -7.88 -11.23
C MET A 182 -12.29 -7.54 -9.91
N VAL A 183 -12.96 -7.70 -8.77
CA VAL A 183 -12.34 -7.51 -7.44
C VAL A 183 -11.22 -8.52 -7.26
N GLU A 184 -11.47 -9.80 -7.55
CA GLU A 184 -10.47 -10.85 -7.43
C GLU A 184 -9.25 -10.55 -8.32
N ARG A 185 -9.49 -10.23 -9.61
CA ARG A 185 -8.41 -9.87 -10.53
C ARG A 185 -7.61 -8.66 -10.07
N LEU A 186 -8.26 -7.64 -9.50
CA LEU A 186 -7.57 -6.46 -8.97
C LEU A 186 -6.61 -6.84 -7.82
N PHE A 187 -7.05 -7.68 -6.89
CA PHE A 187 -6.19 -8.10 -5.77
C PHE A 187 -5.09 -9.07 -6.20
N GLU A 188 -5.30 -9.88 -7.26
CA GLU A 188 -4.22 -10.64 -7.91
C GLU A 188 -3.14 -9.70 -8.46
N ILE A 189 -3.51 -8.63 -9.19
CA ILE A 189 -2.58 -7.62 -9.69
C ILE A 189 -1.82 -6.95 -8.54
N VAL A 190 -2.49 -6.62 -7.44
CA VAL A 190 -1.86 -6.06 -6.23
C VAL A 190 -0.81 -7.01 -5.67
N ALA A 191 -1.12 -8.31 -5.56
CA ALA A 191 -0.18 -9.32 -5.09
C ALA A 191 1.01 -9.51 -6.06
N GLU A 192 0.74 -9.52 -7.38
CA GLU A 192 1.78 -9.58 -8.42
C GLU A 192 2.77 -8.40 -8.30
N LEU A 193 2.26 -7.16 -8.14
CA LEU A 193 3.06 -5.95 -7.95
C LEU A 193 3.97 -6.05 -6.72
N ALA A 194 3.43 -6.50 -5.60
CA ALA A 194 4.19 -6.66 -4.37
C ALA A 194 5.29 -7.72 -4.51
N ALA A 195 4.98 -8.84 -5.15
CA ALA A 195 5.97 -9.90 -5.44
C ALA A 195 7.11 -9.40 -6.37
N GLU A 196 6.84 -8.42 -7.22
CA GLU A 196 7.84 -7.75 -8.08
C GLU A 196 8.63 -6.66 -7.30
N GLY A 197 8.30 -6.40 -6.04
CA GLY A 197 8.99 -5.44 -5.18
C GLY A 197 8.33 -4.05 -5.12
N THR A 198 7.19 -3.83 -5.79
CA THR A 198 6.42 -2.60 -5.70
C THR A 198 5.67 -2.53 -4.38
N ALA A 199 5.84 -1.46 -3.60
CA ALA A 199 5.04 -1.23 -2.42
C ALA A 199 3.62 -0.79 -2.80
N VAL A 200 2.61 -1.36 -2.17
CA VAL A 200 1.21 -1.01 -2.44
C VAL A 200 0.53 -0.52 -1.17
N VAL A 201 -0.01 0.70 -1.23
CA VAL A 201 -0.88 1.24 -0.16
C VAL A 201 -2.27 1.40 -0.72
N LEU A 202 -3.26 0.75 -0.14
CA LEU A 202 -4.63 0.85 -0.62
C LEU A 202 -5.62 1.16 0.49
N SER A 203 -6.71 1.87 0.19
CA SER A 203 -7.88 1.92 1.06
C SER A 203 -8.94 0.92 0.59
N SER A 204 -9.69 0.35 1.52
CA SER A 204 -10.78 -0.56 1.18
C SER A 204 -11.86 -0.63 2.26
N HIS A 205 -13.11 -0.82 1.82
CA HIS A 205 -14.23 -1.26 2.66
C HIS A 205 -14.50 -2.76 2.53
N ASN A 206 -13.90 -3.43 1.53
CA ASN A 206 -14.04 -4.86 1.32
C ASN A 206 -12.91 -5.59 2.05
N LEU A 207 -13.16 -6.02 3.27
CA LEU A 207 -12.13 -6.58 4.15
C LEU A 207 -11.78 -8.03 3.83
N GLY A 208 -12.63 -8.80 3.17
CA GLY A 208 -12.33 -10.19 2.82
C GLY A 208 -11.12 -10.35 1.87
N PRO A 209 -11.04 -9.61 0.75
CA PRO A 209 -9.82 -9.59 -0.07
C PRO A 209 -8.61 -9.00 0.66
N VAL A 210 -8.79 -7.94 1.47
CA VAL A 210 -7.72 -7.35 2.29
C VAL A 210 -7.12 -8.39 3.24
N GLU A 211 -7.95 -9.14 3.95
CA GLU A 211 -7.52 -10.19 4.88
C GLU A 211 -6.61 -11.25 4.23
N ARG A 212 -6.87 -11.56 2.94
CA ARG A 212 -6.10 -12.57 2.20
C ARG A 212 -4.83 -12.04 1.53
N THR A 213 -4.75 -10.73 1.31
CA THR A 213 -3.72 -10.15 0.44
C THR A 213 -2.80 -9.16 1.14
N ALA A 214 -3.29 -8.42 2.15
CA ALA A 214 -2.49 -7.41 2.82
C ALA A 214 -1.49 -8.04 3.80
N ASP A 215 -0.26 -7.52 3.80
CA ASP A 215 0.75 -7.87 4.80
C ASP A 215 0.45 -7.15 6.12
N ARG A 216 -0.03 -5.91 6.02
CA ARG A 216 -0.38 -5.08 7.17
C ARG A 216 -1.65 -4.30 6.92
N VAL A 217 -2.47 -4.23 7.96
CA VAL A 217 -3.69 -3.41 8.02
C VAL A 217 -3.49 -2.30 9.03
N VAL A 218 -3.87 -1.10 8.65
CA VAL A 218 -3.87 0.08 9.51
C VAL A 218 -5.31 0.57 9.63
N VAL A 219 -5.84 0.58 10.83
CA VAL A 219 -7.19 1.06 11.13
C VAL A 219 -7.12 2.55 11.46
N LEU A 220 -7.79 3.35 10.64
CA LEU A 220 -7.86 4.81 10.79
C LEU A 220 -9.26 5.22 11.24
N ASP A 221 -9.37 5.84 12.40
CA ASP A 221 -10.61 6.43 12.91
C ASP A 221 -10.35 7.77 13.58
N GLY A 222 -11.30 8.70 13.48
CA GLY A 222 -11.17 10.03 14.07
C GLY A 222 -9.90 10.80 13.70
N GLY A 223 -9.28 10.49 12.56
CA GLY A 223 -8.02 11.09 12.14
C GLY A 223 -6.77 10.50 12.79
N ARG A 224 -6.88 9.38 13.50
CA ARG A 224 -5.79 8.68 14.21
C ARG A 224 -5.71 7.20 13.81
N PHE A 225 -4.53 6.62 13.95
CA PHE A 225 -4.39 5.17 13.85
C PHE A 225 -4.80 4.53 15.18
N VAL A 226 -5.87 3.73 15.15
CA VAL A 226 -6.42 3.05 16.33
C VAL A 226 -5.90 1.63 16.48
N ALA A 227 -5.52 0.99 15.38
CA ALA A 227 -4.87 -0.32 15.40
C ALA A 227 -3.98 -0.49 14.16
N THR A 228 -2.90 -1.27 14.29
CA THR A 228 -2.04 -1.68 13.20
C THR A 228 -1.48 -3.07 13.48
N GLY A 229 -1.36 -3.88 12.45
CA GLY A 229 -0.83 -5.24 12.53
C GLY A 229 -1.15 -6.02 11.26
N SER A 230 -0.66 -7.27 11.18
CA SER A 230 -1.13 -8.19 10.14
C SER A 230 -2.63 -8.46 10.32
N PRO A 231 -3.34 -8.88 9.27
CA PRO A 231 -4.75 -9.26 9.38
C PRO A 231 -5.00 -10.27 10.51
N GLN A 232 -4.12 -11.26 10.65
CA GLN A 232 -4.22 -12.29 11.69
C GLN A 232 -4.05 -11.70 13.10
N GLU A 233 -3.05 -10.85 13.33
CA GLU A 233 -2.83 -10.20 14.63
C GLU A 233 -4.03 -9.36 15.06
N LEU A 234 -4.66 -8.62 14.11
CA LEU A 234 -5.86 -7.84 14.41
C LEU A 234 -7.07 -8.71 14.74
N VAL A 235 -7.26 -9.82 14.05
CA VAL A 235 -8.32 -10.80 14.34
C VAL A 235 -8.12 -11.42 15.72
N GLU A 236 -6.91 -11.85 16.06
CA GLU A 236 -6.57 -12.44 17.35
C GLU A 236 -6.75 -11.43 18.50
N SER A 237 -6.25 -10.18 18.33
CA SER A 237 -6.34 -9.14 19.35
C SER A 237 -7.78 -8.72 19.66
N ALA A 238 -8.66 -8.75 18.66
CA ALA A 238 -10.07 -8.43 18.81
C ALA A 238 -10.91 -9.64 19.32
N GLY A 239 -10.31 -10.85 19.42
CA GLY A 239 -11.03 -12.09 19.72
C GLY A 239 -12.10 -12.44 18.67
N ALA A 240 -11.86 -12.04 17.42
CA ALA A 240 -12.79 -12.16 16.30
C ALA A 240 -12.53 -13.41 15.47
N THR A 241 -13.43 -13.71 14.53
CA THR A 241 -13.30 -14.84 13.60
C THR A 241 -12.72 -14.46 12.24
N ASP A 242 -12.80 -13.18 11.89
CA ASP A 242 -12.37 -12.60 10.63
C ASP A 242 -12.09 -11.10 10.80
N LEU A 243 -11.42 -10.51 9.81
CA LEU A 243 -11.05 -9.09 9.83
C LEU A 243 -12.26 -8.15 9.83
N GLN A 244 -13.39 -8.56 9.23
CA GLN A 244 -14.62 -7.78 9.22
C GLN A 244 -15.20 -7.63 10.63
N THR A 245 -15.22 -8.70 11.41
CA THR A 245 -15.68 -8.71 12.79
C THR A 245 -14.69 -7.97 13.70
N ALA A 246 -13.38 -8.18 13.50
CA ALA A 246 -12.33 -7.48 14.23
C ALA A 246 -12.43 -5.97 14.05
N PHE A 247 -12.60 -5.50 12.82
CA PHE A 247 -12.76 -4.07 12.50
C PHE A 247 -13.93 -3.45 13.25
N GLY A 248 -15.09 -4.12 13.28
CA GLY A 248 -16.26 -3.64 14.05
C GLY A 248 -15.96 -3.45 15.53
N THR A 249 -15.19 -4.35 16.13
CA THR A 249 -14.78 -4.27 17.55
C THR A 249 -13.80 -3.12 17.78
N LEU A 250 -12.77 -3.01 16.92
CA LEU A 250 -11.69 -2.02 17.07
C LEU A 250 -12.21 -0.58 16.95
N VAL A 251 -13.15 -0.31 16.04
CA VAL A 251 -13.74 1.03 15.85
C VAL A 251 -14.75 1.36 16.96
N SER A 252 -15.54 0.37 17.45
CA SER A 252 -16.55 0.62 18.49
C SER A 252 -15.96 0.89 19.88
N THR A 253 -14.74 0.46 20.16
CA THR A 253 -14.09 0.59 21.48
C THR A 253 -13.73 2.04 21.79
N GLU A 254 -13.45 2.88 20.78
CA GLU A 254 -13.12 4.30 20.99
C GLU A 254 -14.36 5.19 21.27
N GLU A 255 -15.57 4.81 20.86
CA GLU A 255 -16.78 5.57 21.21
C GLU A 255 -17.09 5.54 22.71
N VAL A 256 -16.54 4.59 23.47
CA VAL A 256 -16.81 4.41 24.91
C VAL A 256 -15.81 5.18 25.77
N ASP A 257 -14.57 5.37 25.35
CA ASP A 257 -13.53 6.08 26.12
C ASP A 257 -13.53 7.61 25.92
N GLY A 258 -14.29 8.12 24.97
CA GLY A 258 -14.38 9.55 24.62
C GLY A 258 -15.51 10.34 25.31
N ARG A 259 -16.15 9.80 26.38
CA ARG A 259 -17.20 10.51 27.14
C ARG A 259 -16.78 10.85 28.55
#